data_a34a46b5a092ad28a990f4eebc94ce2a
#
_entry.id   a34a46b5a092ad28a990f4eebc94ce2a
#
_cell.length_a   1.000
_cell.length_b   1.000
_cell.length_c   1.000
_cell.angle_alpha   90.00
_cell.angle_beta   90.00
_cell.angle_gamma   90.00
#
_symmetry.space_group_name_H-M   'P 1'
#
loop_
_entity.id
_entity.type
_entity.pdbx_description
1 polymer ?
#
loop_
_entity_poly.entity_id
_entity_poly.type
_entity_poly.pdbx_seq_one_letter_code
_entity_poly.pdbx_strand_id
1 'polypeptide(L)'
;MKVITYSSMKDFIDDTLELLLKDEAVNQLLIFTALSKKDLATNDTLHVGKVIDENNEVSLIFLNSQPYNLLAYTPNETINVDAVKLLAEYLVNNNIRIYGINACKTISETFIRYYKKLTKANFTERLAMDIMELSEVNDIILPEGNFRQATLEDLPLLSRWFCQFSLDATSELIDISIASSFMKEKIS
;
A
#
# COMPACT_ATOMS: atom_id res chain seq x y z
N MET A 1 -19.39 1.12 -16.58
CA MET A 1 -18.18 1.33 -15.74
C MET A 1 -17.08 2.03 -16.52
N LYS A 2 -16.27 2.88 -15.87
CA LYS A 2 -15.09 3.54 -16.45
C LYS A 2 -14.00 3.76 -15.41
N VAL A 3 -12.74 3.80 -15.88
CA VAL A 3 -11.59 4.21 -15.07
C VAL A 3 -11.48 5.75 -15.14
N ILE A 4 -11.34 6.37 -13.98
CA ILE A 4 -11.03 7.79 -13.81
C ILE A 4 -9.61 7.87 -13.24
N THR A 5 -8.75 8.67 -13.88
CA THR A 5 -7.37 8.91 -13.43
C THR A 5 -7.17 10.37 -13.10
N TYR A 6 -6.15 10.68 -12.33
CA TYR A 6 -5.82 12.04 -11.91
C TYR A 6 -4.45 12.44 -12.42
N SER A 7 -4.29 13.71 -12.73
CA SER A 7 -3.02 14.29 -13.19
C SER A 7 -2.08 14.67 -12.03
N SER A 8 -2.61 14.72 -10.81
CA SER A 8 -1.83 14.98 -9.60
C SER A 8 -2.31 14.12 -8.44
N MET A 9 -1.42 13.88 -7.48
CA MET A 9 -1.76 13.21 -6.23
C MET A 9 -2.73 14.06 -5.40
N LYS A 10 -2.61 15.39 -5.49
CA LYS A 10 -3.51 16.31 -4.80
C LYS A 10 -4.96 16.09 -5.25
N ASP A 11 -5.24 16.08 -6.56
CA ASP A 11 -6.59 15.88 -7.08
C ASP A 11 -7.16 14.51 -6.69
N PHE A 12 -6.30 13.47 -6.67
CA PHE A 12 -6.66 12.13 -6.20
C PHE A 12 -7.06 12.14 -4.73
N ILE A 13 -6.27 12.80 -3.87
CA ILE A 13 -6.56 12.93 -2.43
C ILE A 13 -7.84 13.70 -2.20
N ASP A 14 -7.99 14.87 -2.85
CA ASP A 14 -9.16 15.74 -2.68
C ASP A 14 -10.48 15.01 -3.02
N ASP A 15 -10.44 14.04 -3.94
CA ASP A 15 -11.62 13.31 -4.39
C ASP A 15 -11.85 11.96 -3.67
N THR A 16 -10.80 11.36 -3.09
CA THR A 16 -10.92 9.98 -2.56
C THR A 16 -10.67 9.83 -1.07
N LEU A 17 -10.02 10.79 -0.43
CA LEU A 17 -9.57 10.66 0.97
C LEU A 17 -10.73 10.44 1.94
N GLU A 18 -11.83 11.18 1.79
CA GLU A 18 -13.00 11.03 2.67
C GLU A 18 -13.58 9.60 2.61
N LEU A 19 -13.59 9.01 1.41
CA LEU A 19 -14.05 7.65 1.23
C LEU A 19 -13.09 6.62 1.83
N LEU A 20 -11.78 6.84 1.66
CA LEU A 20 -10.75 5.97 2.24
C LEU A 20 -10.72 6.00 3.77
N LEU A 21 -11.00 7.16 4.38
CA LEU A 21 -11.06 7.34 5.83
C LEU A 21 -12.23 6.60 6.48
N LYS A 22 -13.26 6.19 5.73
CA LYS A 22 -14.35 5.36 6.29
C LYS A 22 -13.87 4.01 6.77
N ASP A 23 -12.79 3.48 6.16
CA ASP A 23 -12.10 2.25 6.54
C ASP A 23 -10.60 2.54 6.74
N GLU A 24 -10.29 3.50 7.62
CA GLU A 24 -8.92 4.03 7.80
C GLU A 24 -7.91 2.93 8.09
N ALA A 25 -8.23 2.00 8.98
CA ALA A 25 -7.34 0.89 9.34
C ALA A 25 -6.97 0.04 8.12
N VAL A 26 -7.95 -0.28 7.28
CA VAL A 26 -7.73 -1.05 6.03
C VAL A 26 -6.92 -0.25 5.02
N ASN A 27 -7.18 1.05 4.93
CA ASN A 27 -6.62 1.94 3.93
C ASN A 27 -5.35 2.67 4.36
N GLN A 28 -4.83 2.42 5.58
CA GLN A 28 -3.68 3.15 6.15
C GLN A 28 -2.50 3.27 5.20
N LEU A 29 -2.12 2.18 4.50
CA LEU A 29 -0.99 2.20 3.56
C LEU A 29 -1.28 3.04 2.32
N LEU A 30 -2.50 2.96 1.79
CA LEU A 30 -2.92 3.75 0.63
C LEU A 30 -2.99 5.24 1.00
N ILE A 31 -3.60 5.58 2.14
CA ILE A 31 -3.69 6.94 2.67
C ILE A 31 -2.28 7.51 2.93
N PHE A 32 -1.43 6.76 3.66
CA PHE A 32 -0.06 7.18 3.93
C PHE A 32 0.73 7.43 2.65
N THR A 33 0.64 6.51 1.68
CA THR A 33 1.35 6.64 0.40
C THR A 33 0.85 7.86 -0.39
N ALA A 34 -0.46 8.10 -0.41
CA ALA A 34 -1.03 9.26 -1.07
C ALA A 34 -0.58 10.57 -0.42
N LEU A 35 -0.70 10.68 0.90
CA LEU A 35 -0.33 11.89 1.64
C LEU A 35 1.16 12.19 1.57
N SER A 36 2.03 11.16 1.62
CA SER A 36 3.49 11.34 1.48
C SER A 36 3.92 11.85 0.10
N LYS A 37 3.06 11.73 -0.90
CA LYS A 37 3.30 12.12 -2.30
C LYS A 37 2.37 13.24 -2.77
N LYS A 38 1.69 13.93 -1.86
CA LYS A 38 0.62 14.90 -2.15
C LYS A 38 0.99 15.99 -3.16
N ASP A 39 2.27 16.39 -3.18
CA ASP A 39 2.75 17.48 -4.05
C ASP A 39 3.26 16.98 -5.40
N LEU A 40 3.15 15.68 -5.69
CA LEU A 40 3.63 15.09 -6.94
C LEU A 40 2.54 15.10 -8.03
N ALA A 41 2.96 15.39 -9.26
CA ALA A 41 2.19 15.05 -10.45
C ALA A 41 2.30 13.54 -10.75
N THR A 42 1.25 12.98 -11.36
CA THR A 42 1.32 11.62 -11.90
C THR A 42 2.26 11.55 -13.10
N ASN A 43 2.91 10.42 -13.30
CA ASN A 43 3.89 10.20 -14.35
C ASN A 43 3.98 8.69 -14.66
N ASP A 44 4.96 8.27 -15.46
CA ASP A 44 5.15 6.88 -15.89
C ASP A 44 5.40 5.89 -14.73
N THR A 45 5.69 6.37 -13.53
CA THR A 45 5.94 5.56 -12.32
C THR A 45 4.90 5.76 -11.22
N LEU A 46 4.02 6.75 -11.36
CA LEU A 46 3.00 7.09 -10.38
C LEU A 46 1.63 7.23 -11.05
N HIS A 47 0.77 6.25 -10.84
CA HIS A 47 -0.59 6.21 -11.39
C HIS A 47 -1.60 6.06 -10.27
N VAL A 48 -2.61 6.91 -10.27
CA VAL A 48 -3.69 6.89 -9.29
C VAL A 48 -5.04 7.04 -9.99
N GLY A 49 -6.05 6.42 -9.43
CA GLY A 49 -7.37 6.48 -10.01
C GLY A 49 -8.43 5.73 -9.22
N LYS A 50 -9.63 5.78 -9.78
CA LYS A 50 -10.78 5.02 -9.31
C LYS A 50 -11.56 4.41 -10.48
N VAL A 51 -12.29 3.35 -10.21
CA VAL A 51 -13.28 2.81 -11.13
C VAL A 51 -14.66 3.18 -10.60
N ILE A 52 -15.48 3.77 -11.46
CA ILE A 52 -16.87 4.12 -11.14
C ILE A 52 -17.82 3.29 -11.98
N ASP A 53 -18.99 3.04 -11.43
CA ASP A 53 -20.08 2.35 -12.11
C ASP A 53 -20.91 3.28 -13.02
N GLU A 54 -22.07 2.80 -13.49
CA GLU A 54 -22.98 3.55 -14.36
C GLU A 54 -23.72 4.67 -13.62
N ASN A 55 -23.82 4.57 -12.29
CA ASN A 55 -24.42 5.57 -11.41
C ASN A 55 -23.39 6.62 -10.92
N ASN A 56 -22.12 6.54 -11.38
CA ASN A 56 -20.97 7.28 -10.91
C ASN A 56 -20.57 6.96 -9.46
N GLU A 57 -20.96 5.81 -8.92
CA GLU A 57 -20.53 5.35 -7.61
C GLU A 57 -19.15 4.69 -7.70
N VAL A 58 -18.32 4.91 -6.68
CA VAL A 58 -16.96 4.36 -6.63
C VAL A 58 -17.02 2.87 -6.33
N SER A 59 -16.55 2.06 -7.27
CA SER A 59 -16.46 0.60 -7.14
C SER A 59 -15.07 0.12 -6.73
N LEU A 60 -14.01 0.90 -7.03
CA LEU A 60 -12.64 0.55 -6.69
C LEU A 60 -11.76 1.81 -6.73
N ILE A 61 -10.80 1.90 -5.80
CA ILE A 61 -9.76 2.93 -5.78
C ILE A 61 -8.41 2.22 -5.93
N PHE A 62 -7.46 2.81 -6.67
CA PHE A 62 -6.13 2.24 -6.84
C PHE A 62 -5.02 3.28 -6.83
N LEU A 63 -3.84 2.86 -6.37
CA LEU A 63 -2.60 3.60 -6.39
C LEU A 63 -1.45 2.68 -6.79
N ASN A 64 -0.76 2.99 -7.88
CA ASN A 64 0.46 2.32 -8.31
C ASN A 64 1.62 3.30 -8.25
N SER A 65 2.56 3.08 -7.34
CA SER A 65 3.77 3.89 -7.17
C SER A 65 4.97 2.98 -7.30
N GLN A 66 5.58 2.94 -8.48
CA GLN A 66 6.73 2.08 -8.75
C GLN A 66 7.95 2.47 -7.92
N PRO A 67 8.74 1.49 -7.43
CA PRO A 67 8.69 0.05 -7.70
C PRO A 67 7.83 -0.75 -6.73
N TYR A 68 6.92 -0.11 -6.00
CA TYR A 68 6.09 -0.78 -4.99
C TYR A 68 4.89 -1.50 -5.62
N ASN A 69 4.24 -2.34 -4.84
CA ASN A 69 3.04 -3.04 -5.25
C ASN A 69 1.87 -2.08 -5.52
N LEU A 70 1.02 -2.44 -6.47
CA LEU A 70 -0.28 -1.81 -6.68
C LEU A 70 -1.12 -1.94 -5.40
N LEU A 71 -1.63 -0.82 -4.91
CA LEU A 71 -2.61 -0.77 -3.82
C LEU A 71 -4.01 -0.68 -4.42
N ALA A 72 -4.95 -1.46 -3.93
CA ALA A 72 -6.33 -1.43 -4.39
C ALA A 72 -7.31 -1.66 -3.24
N TYR A 73 -8.41 -0.90 -3.26
CA TYR A 73 -9.46 -0.93 -2.25
C TYR A 73 -10.83 -0.82 -2.90
N THR A 74 -11.82 -1.52 -2.36
CA THR A 74 -13.24 -1.36 -2.69
C THR A 74 -14.01 -0.84 -1.48
N PRO A 75 -14.82 0.21 -1.62
CA PRO A 75 -15.60 0.75 -0.50
C PRO A 75 -16.84 -0.09 -0.15
N ASN A 76 -17.13 -1.10 -0.93
CA ASN A 76 -18.29 -1.97 -0.74
C ASN A 76 -17.90 -3.28 -0.08
N GLU A 77 -18.75 -3.84 0.78
CA GLU A 77 -18.53 -5.17 1.41
C GLU A 77 -18.33 -6.27 0.36
N THR A 78 -19.03 -6.18 -0.76
CA THR A 78 -18.90 -7.11 -1.87
C THR A 78 -18.09 -6.49 -3.00
N ILE A 79 -17.02 -7.15 -3.39
CA ILE A 79 -16.18 -6.66 -4.49
C ILE A 79 -16.96 -6.65 -5.82
N ASN A 80 -16.75 -5.60 -6.59
CA ASN A 80 -17.21 -5.55 -7.96
C ASN A 80 -16.14 -6.19 -8.87
N VAL A 81 -16.39 -7.43 -9.30
CA VAL A 81 -15.45 -8.21 -10.13
C VAL A 81 -15.15 -7.51 -11.45
N ASP A 82 -16.14 -6.86 -12.06
CA ASP A 82 -15.95 -6.14 -13.32
C ASP A 82 -15.08 -4.90 -13.15
N ALA A 83 -15.15 -4.22 -12.00
CA ALA A 83 -14.27 -3.10 -11.68
C ALA A 83 -12.80 -3.56 -11.57
N VAL A 84 -12.56 -4.70 -10.90
CA VAL A 84 -11.21 -5.28 -10.78
C VAL A 84 -10.66 -5.74 -12.14
N LYS A 85 -11.52 -6.36 -12.97
CA LYS A 85 -11.17 -6.73 -14.34
C LYS A 85 -10.82 -5.51 -15.20
N LEU A 86 -11.63 -4.46 -15.11
CA LEU A 86 -11.42 -3.22 -15.85
C LEU A 86 -10.11 -2.52 -15.42
N LEU A 87 -9.76 -2.57 -14.14
CA LEU A 87 -8.45 -2.09 -13.66
C LEU A 87 -7.31 -2.90 -14.30
N ALA A 88 -7.40 -4.23 -14.33
CA ALA A 88 -6.36 -5.06 -14.94
C ALA A 88 -6.19 -4.75 -16.44
N GLU A 89 -7.31 -4.61 -17.18
CA GLU A 89 -7.31 -4.23 -18.59
C GLU A 89 -6.71 -2.83 -18.80
N TYR A 90 -7.09 -1.88 -17.96
CA TYR A 90 -6.56 -0.51 -18.00
C TYR A 90 -5.04 -0.48 -17.85
N LEU A 91 -4.49 -1.18 -16.85
CA LEU A 91 -3.04 -1.22 -16.61
C LEU A 91 -2.30 -1.83 -17.80
N VAL A 92 -2.81 -2.92 -18.36
CA VAL A 92 -2.18 -3.58 -19.51
C VAL A 92 -2.25 -2.72 -20.77
N ASN A 93 -3.42 -2.15 -21.07
CA ASN A 93 -3.64 -1.36 -22.29
C ASN A 93 -2.81 -0.06 -22.29
N ASN A 94 -2.48 0.47 -21.12
CA ASN A 94 -1.64 1.66 -20.97
C ASN A 94 -0.16 1.32 -20.71
N ASN A 95 0.25 0.05 -20.82
CA ASN A 95 1.61 -0.42 -20.54
C ASN A 95 2.13 -0.04 -19.15
N ILE A 96 1.22 0.06 -18.15
CA ILE A 96 1.58 0.39 -16.78
C ILE A 96 2.13 -0.87 -16.09
N ARG A 97 3.41 -0.82 -15.74
CA ARG A 97 4.06 -1.93 -15.05
C ARG A 97 3.62 -2.01 -13.60
N ILE A 98 3.34 -3.22 -13.13
CA ILE A 98 3.14 -3.52 -11.71
C ILE A 98 4.20 -4.51 -11.23
N TYR A 99 4.56 -4.43 -9.94
CA TYR A 99 5.53 -5.33 -9.30
C TYR A 99 4.83 -6.39 -8.43
N GLY A 100 3.59 -6.17 -8.12
CA GLY A 100 2.71 -7.02 -7.34
C GLY A 100 1.42 -6.29 -7.00
N ILE A 101 0.58 -6.88 -6.19
CA ILE A 101 -0.63 -6.26 -5.65
C ILE A 101 -0.68 -6.45 -4.14
N ASN A 102 -1.07 -5.40 -3.42
CA ASN A 102 -1.38 -5.41 -2.00
C ASN A 102 -2.81 -4.87 -1.83
N ALA A 103 -3.72 -5.77 -1.53
CA ALA A 103 -5.14 -5.50 -1.36
C ALA A 103 -5.76 -6.64 -0.53
N CYS A 104 -7.02 -6.54 -0.16
CA CYS A 104 -7.71 -7.66 0.47
C CYS A 104 -7.64 -8.91 -0.44
N LYS A 105 -7.70 -10.09 0.18
CA LYS A 105 -7.52 -11.39 -0.50
C LYS A 105 -8.39 -11.51 -1.76
N THR A 106 -9.67 -11.15 -1.66
CA THR A 106 -10.63 -11.32 -2.77
C THR A 106 -10.30 -10.41 -3.96
N ILE A 107 -9.86 -9.15 -3.71
CA ILE A 107 -9.40 -8.25 -4.77
C ILE A 107 -8.13 -8.82 -5.41
N SER A 108 -7.15 -9.22 -4.59
CA SER A 108 -5.87 -9.75 -5.07
C SER A 108 -6.03 -10.98 -5.93
N GLU A 109 -6.78 -11.99 -5.49
CA GLU A 109 -7.05 -13.22 -6.24
C GLU A 109 -7.80 -12.94 -7.56
N THR A 110 -8.79 -12.03 -7.51
CA THR A 110 -9.56 -11.66 -8.70
C THR A 110 -8.67 -10.93 -9.70
N PHE A 111 -7.92 -9.93 -9.25
CA PHE A 111 -6.99 -9.18 -10.08
C PHE A 111 -5.94 -10.10 -10.74
N ILE A 112 -5.27 -10.94 -9.96
CA ILE A 112 -4.25 -11.87 -10.44
C ILE A 112 -4.83 -12.80 -11.52
N ARG A 113 -6.05 -13.33 -11.32
CA ARG A 113 -6.72 -14.21 -12.28
C ARG A 113 -6.91 -13.54 -13.62
N TYR A 114 -7.35 -12.28 -13.67
CA TYR A 114 -7.55 -11.53 -14.91
C TYR A 114 -6.24 -11.03 -15.52
N TYR A 115 -5.35 -10.49 -14.70
CA TYR A 115 -4.07 -9.97 -15.17
C TYR A 115 -3.18 -11.06 -15.77
N LYS A 116 -3.18 -12.27 -15.20
CA LYS A 116 -2.49 -13.44 -15.80
C LYS A 116 -3.00 -13.80 -17.18
N LYS A 117 -4.31 -13.70 -17.42
CA LYS A 117 -4.89 -13.98 -18.75
C LYS A 117 -4.41 -12.99 -19.81
N LEU A 118 -4.19 -11.74 -19.41
CA LEU A 118 -3.79 -10.66 -20.31
C LEU A 118 -2.27 -10.66 -20.59
N THR A 119 -1.46 -11.01 -19.58
CA THR A 119 0.00 -10.78 -19.63
C THR A 119 0.85 -12.05 -19.56
N LYS A 120 0.27 -13.20 -19.19
CA LYS A 120 0.97 -14.45 -18.83
C LYS A 120 1.96 -14.29 -17.64
N ALA A 121 1.85 -13.22 -16.86
CA ALA A 121 2.69 -12.98 -15.69
C ALA A 121 2.47 -14.08 -14.63
N ASN A 122 3.52 -14.41 -13.90
CA ASN A 122 3.45 -15.28 -12.74
C ASN A 122 3.41 -14.44 -11.46
N PHE A 123 2.59 -14.88 -10.51
CA PHE A 123 2.49 -14.27 -9.18
C PHE A 123 2.74 -15.33 -8.12
N THR A 124 3.46 -14.93 -7.08
CA THR A 124 3.67 -15.73 -5.86
C THR A 124 3.13 -14.93 -4.70
N GLU A 125 2.36 -15.56 -3.83
CA GLU A 125 1.99 -14.96 -2.54
C GLU A 125 3.26 -14.85 -1.71
N ARG A 126 3.58 -13.62 -1.29
CA ARG A 126 4.76 -13.34 -0.48
C ARG A 126 4.42 -13.33 1.00
N LEU A 127 3.30 -12.71 1.35
CA LEU A 127 2.89 -12.53 2.72
C LEU A 127 1.37 -12.36 2.81
N ALA A 128 0.74 -13.10 3.69
CA ALA A 128 -0.64 -12.87 4.12
C ALA A 128 -0.60 -12.23 5.52
N MET A 129 -1.28 -11.09 5.67
CA MET A 129 -1.32 -10.34 6.93
C MET A 129 -2.76 -9.97 7.26
N ASP A 130 -3.07 -9.99 8.55
CA ASP A 130 -4.28 -9.40 9.07
C ASP A 130 -4.02 -7.95 9.51
N ILE A 131 -5.00 -7.09 9.30
CA ILE A 131 -4.99 -5.73 9.84
C ILE A 131 -5.68 -5.78 11.19
N MET A 132 -4.97 -5.33 12.22
CA MET A 132 -5.48 -5.30 13.58
C MET A 132 -5.75 -3.84 13.99
N GLU A 133 -6.91 -3.62 14.61
CA GLU A 133 -7.32 -2.32 15.13
C GLU A 133 -7.47 -2.42 16.65
N LEU A 134 -6.91 -1.44 17.37
CA LEU A 134 -7.00 -1.31 18.81
C LEU A 134 -7.95 -0.14 19.14
N SER A 135 -9.15 -0.45 19.61
CA SER A 135 -10.14 0.56 19.99
C SER A 135 -10.01 1.03 21.45
N GLU A 136 -9.48 0.17 22.32
CA GLU A 136 -9.27 0.47 23.74
C GLU A 136 -7.89 0.00 24.20
N VAL A 137 -7.17 0.85 24.90
CA VAL A 137 -5.86 0.50 25.49
C VAL A 137 -6.10 0.10 26.96
N ASN A 138 -5.70 -1.12 27.31
CA ASN A 138 -5.75 -1.55 28.71
C ASN A 138 -4.76 -0.74 29.56
N ASP A 139 -5.09 -0.56 30.85
CA ASP A 139 -4.15 -0.01 31.82
C ASP A 139 -2.93 -0.93 31.93
N ILE A 140 -1.76 -0.39 31.61
CA ILE A 140 -0.48 -1.12 31.75
C ILE A 140 0.44 -0.39 32.69
N ILE A 141 1.22 -1.14 33.44
CA ILE A 141 2.31 -0.59 34.24
C ILE A 141 3.39 -0.13 33.26
N LEU A 142 3.61 1.19 33.19
CA LEU A 142 4.67 1.75 32.36
C LEU A 142 6.04 1.41 32.94
N PRO A 143 7.00 0.95 32.14
CA PRO A 143 8.37 0.74 32.56
C PRO A 143 9.04 2.08 32.90
N GLU A 144 10.04 2.03 33.77
CA GLU A 144 10.91 3.19 33.98
C GLU A 144 11.70 3.49 32.72
N GLY A 145 11.86 4.78 32.41
CA GLY A 145 12.63 5.23 31.24
C GLY A 145 12.14 6.55 30.69
N ASN A 146 12.83 7.03 29.68
CA ASN A 146 12.48 8.25 28.96
C ASN A 146 12.35 7.95 27.47
N PHE A 147 11.25 8.42 26.88
CA PHE A 147 11.09 8.41 25.45
C PHE A 147 11.91 9.53 24.82
N ARG A 148 12.73 9.23 23.84
CA ARG A 148 13.52 10.20 23.08
C ARG A 148 13.63 9.80 21.61
N GLN A 149 13.90 10.76 20.76
CA GLN A 149 14.27 10.49 19.37
C GLN A 149 15.62 9.80 19.30
N ALA A 150 15.77 8.87 18.38
CA ALA A 150 17.04 8.20 18.11
C ALA A 150 18.05 9.15 17.46
N THR A 151 19.32 8.90 17.74
CA THR A 151 20.45 9.62 17.15
C THR A 151 21.38 8.65 16.39
N LEU A 152 22.36 9.18 15.68
CA LEU A 152 23.35 8.35 14.99
C LEU A 152 24.17 7.45 15.93
N GLU A 153 24.26 7.80 17.21
CA GLU A 153 24.91 6.97 18.23
C GLU A 153 24.14 5.66 18.47
N ASP A 154 22.82 5.68 18.25
CA ASP A 154 21.96 4.51 18.40
C ASP A 154 22.01 3.58 17.16
N LEU A 155 22.65 4.01 16.08
CA LEU A 155 22.66 3.28 14.79
C LEU A 155 23.09 1.81 14.90
N PRO A 156 24.14 1.44 15.67
CA PRO A 156 24.52 0.03 15.81
C PRO A 156 23.45 -0.82 16.51
N LEU A 157 22.73 -0.26 17.47
CA LEU A 157 21.63 -0.93 18.18
C LEU A 157 20.43 -1.07 17.27
N LEU A 158 19.99 0.00 16.62
CA LEU A 158 18.84 0.03 15.75
C LEU A 158 19.02 -0.88 14.53
N SER A 159 20.23 -0.96 13.97
CA SER A 159 20.54 -1.86 12.86
C SER A 159 20.34 -3.32 13.26
N ARG A 160 20.81 -3.73 14.45
CA ARG A 160 20.58 -5.08 14.96
C ARG A 160 19.10 -5.38 15.22
N TRP A 161 18.39 -4.42 15.83
CA TRP A 161 16.96 -4.57 16.07
C TRP A 161 16.18 -4.68 14.77
N PHE A 162 16.54 -3.93 13.74
CA PHE A 162 15.90 -4.03 12.44
C PHE A 162 16.13 -5.39 11.77
N CYS A 163 17.36 -5.95 11.85
CA CYS A 163 17.64 -7.31 11.38
C CYS A 163 16.79 -8.35 12.11
N GLN A 164 16.70 -8.25 13.46
CA GLN A 164 15.92 -9.17 14.26
C GLN A 164 14.42 -9.03 13.96
N PHE A 165 13.91 -7.81 13.89
CA PHE A 165 12.51 -7.55 13.53
C PHE A 165 12.17 -8.13 12.16
N SER A 166 13.03 -7.94 11.16
CA SER A 166 12.79 -8.50 9.84
C SER A 166 12.73 -10.02 9.85
N LEU A 167 13.64 -10.66 10.59
CA LEU A 167 13.61 -12.12 10.75
C LEU A 167 12.33 -12.60 11.45
N ASP A 168 11.94 -11.95 12.54
CA ASP A 168 10.78 -12.35 13.35
C ASP A 168 9.45 -12.08 12.63
N ALA A 169 9.33 -10.95 11.92
CA ALA A 169 8.10 -10.51 11.30
C ALA A 169 7.88 -11.10 9.89
N THR A 170 8.95 -11.27 9.11
CA THR A 170 8.84 -11.65 7.69
C THR A 170 9.68 -12.88 7.31
N SER A 171 10.42 -13.45 8.26
CA SER A 171 11.38 -14.54 8.04
C SER A 171 12.48 -14.18 7.02
N GLU A 172 12.75 -12.89 6.84
CA GLU A 172 13.78 -12.38 5.95
C GLU A 172 15.07 -12.07 6.71
N LEU A 173 16.18 -12.65 6.24
CA LEU A 173 17.52 -12.31 6.71
C LEU A 173 18.01 -11.07 5.96
N ILE A 174 18.20 -9.97 6.69
CA ILE A 174 18.77 -8.72 6.15
C ILE A 174 20.22 -8.60 6.61
N ASP A 175 21.12 -8.29 5.67
CA ASP A 175 22.51 -7.97 5.99
C ASP A 175 22.60 -6.70 6.86
N ILE A 176 23.48 -6.74 7.86
CA ILE A 176 23.64 -5.63 8.82
C ILE A 176 24.05 -4.32 8.14
N SER A 177 24.75 -4.37 7.02
CA SER A 177 25.15 -3.18 6.26
C SER A 177 23.94 -2.53 5.57
N ILE A 178 23.00 -3.33 5.05
CA ILE A 178 21.75 -2.88 4.47
C ILE A 178 20.86 -2.26 5.57
N ALA A 179 20.75 -2.97 6.70
CA ALA A 179 19.99 -2.49 7.86
C ALA A 179 20.54 -1.15 8.38
N SER A 180 21.87 -1.01 8.45
CA SER A 180 22.53 0.21 8.89
C SER A 180 22.27 1.37 7.94
N SER A 181 22.36 1.15 6.63
CA SER A 181 22.06 2.18 5.63
C SER A 181 20.62 2.65 5.72
N PHE A 182 19.67 1.71 5.86
CA PHE A 182 18.24 2.02 6.02
C PHE A 182 17.95 2.79 7.30
N MET A 183 18.48 2.34 8.46
CA MET A 183 18.29 3.03 9.74
C MET A 183 18.91 4.43 9.75
N LYS A 184 20.08 4.59 9.14
CA LYS A 184 20.72 5.90 9.00
C LYS A 184 19.83 6.91 8.28
N GLU A 185 19.21 6.49 7.19
CA GLU A 185 18.25 7.34 6.45
C GLU A 185 17.04 7.75 7.29
N LYS A 186 16.58 6.86 8.20
CA LYS A 186 15.42 7.15 9.06
C LYS A 186 15.74 8.05 10.26
N ILE A 187 16.99 8.11 10.69
CA ILE A 187 17.45 8.97 11.80
C ILE A 187 17.75 10.39 11.30
N SER A 188 18.12 10.54 10.03
CA SER A 188 18.49 11.84 9.42
C SER A 188 17.27 12.67 9.05
#